data_83e056b255852c9659114767e0f88ee1
#
_entry.id   83e056b255852c9659114767e0f88ee1
#
_cell.length_a   1.000
_cell.length_b   1.000
_cell.length_c   1.000
_cell.angle_alpha   90.00
_cell.angle_beta   90.00
_cell.angle_gamma   90.00
#
_symmetry.space_group_name_H-M   'P 1'
#
loop_
_entity.id
_entity.type
_entity.pdbx_description
1 polymer ?
#
loop_
_entity_poly.entity_id
_entity_poly.type
_entity_poly.pdbx_seq_one_letter_code
_entity_poly.pdbx_strand_id
1 'polypeptide(L)'
;MGLRISMSRAAGRLAALIVAGLLVAGCGKGDGGSSGTSTTAGGGTTTSGGGTVAATSAYDAGPRAAETPIDASLVKQGEALFSSKGCTACHGFGRRVSGPDLDGVTMRRTAAWMEQQILHPEVMTKQDPIARQLFAQYSLQMPNQGLKPAEARAIIEFQKHKNHETAEQKE
;
A
#
# COMPACT_ATOMS: atom_id res chain seq x y z
N MET A 1 47.63 -18.50 11.84
CA MET A 1 47.72 -18.25 10.39
C MET A 1 46.60 -17.29 10.04
N GLY A 2 46.95 -16.00 9.89
CA GLY A 2 45.97 -14.95 9.60
C GLY A 2 45.90 -14.68 8.11
N LEU A 3 44.68 -14.69 7.55
CA LEU A 3 44.45 -14.32 6.18
C LEU A 3 43.90 -12.88 6.12
N ARG A 4 44.74 -11.95 5.70
CA ARG A 4 44.37 -10.54 5.46
C ARG A 4 43.80 -10.45 4.03
N ILE A 5 42.50 -10.08 3.90
CA ILE A 5 41.91 -9.78 2.60
C ILE A 5 42.00 -8.27 2.40
N SER A 6 42.75 -7.92 1.36
CA SER A 6 43.05 -6.56 0.90
C SER A 6 41.82 -5.92 0.25
N MET A 7 41.43 -4.72 0.73
CA MET A 7 40.44 -3.86 0.07
C MET A 7 41.06 -3.14 -1.12
N SER A 8 40.60 -3.44 -2.32
CA SER A 8 40.92 -2.71 -3.54
C SER A 8 39.90 -1.60 -3.77
N ARG A 9 40.31 -0.35 -3.65
CA ARG A 9 39.57 0.85 -4.03
C ARG A 9 39.72 1.06 -5.53
N ALA A 10 38.63 0.95 -6.28
CA ALA A 10 38.57 1.42 -7.66
C ALA A 10 37.79 2.74 -7.70
N ALA A 11 38.51 3.83 -7.93
CA ALA A 11 37.97 5.14 -8.24
C ALA A 11 37.68 5.20 -9.75
N GLY A 12 36.46 5.44 -10.14
CA GLY A 12 36.03 5.59 -11.53
C GLY A 12 35.25 6.89 -11.74
N ARG A 13 35.79 7.66 -12.64
CA ARG A 13 35.66 9.10 -12.94
C ARG A 13 34.27 9.51 -13.47
N LEU A 14 33.92 10.77 -13.13
CA LEU A 14 32.90 11.65 -13.71
C LEU A 14 32.80 11.58 -15.25
N ALA A 15 31.57 11.62 -15.75
CA ALA A 15 31.25 12.25 -17.02
C ALA A 15 29.95 13.04 -16.86
N ALA A 16 30.10 14.35 -16.81
CA ALA A 16 29.02 15.34 -16.89
C ALA A 16 28.64 15.51 -18.36
N LEU A 17 27.35 15.36 -18.70
CA LEU A 17 26.81 15.86 -19.96
C LEU A 17 25.63 16.78 -19.64
N ILE A 18 25.89 18.05 -19.89
CA ILE A 18 24.95 19.17 -19.95
C ILE A 18 24.25 19.11 -21.31
N VAL A 19 22.93 19.02 -21.35
CA VAL A 19 22.15 19.37 -22.54
C VAL A 19 21.11 20.39 -22.13
N ALA A 20 21.30 21.58 -22.71
CA ALA A 20 20.45 22.74 -22.55
C ALA A 20 19.23 22.69 -23.51
N GLY A 21 18.10 23.21 -23.05
CA GLY A 21 17.20 24.06 -23.85
C GLY A 21 16.07 23.35 -24.59
N LEU A 22 14.82 23.60 -24.21
CA LEU A 22 13.89 24.36 -25.06
C LEU A 22 12.63 24.76 -24.26
N LEU A 23 12.43 26.07 -24.11
CA LEU A 23 11.20 26.71 -23.66
C LEU A 23 10.20 26.70 -24.82
N VAL A 24 8.96 26.21 -24.59
CA VAL A 24 7.81 26.57 -25.42
C VAL A 24 6.71 27.04 -24.49
N ALA A 25 6.48 28.34 -24.53
CA ALA A 25 5.32 29.03 -23.99
C ALA A 25 4.15 28.83 -24.93
N GLY A 26 3.00 28.33 -24.45
CA GLY A 26 1.73 28.27 -25.18
C GLY A 26 0.60 28.76 -24.31
N CYS A 27 0.26 30.05 -24.38
CA CYS A 27 -0.97 30.63 -23.87
C CYS A 27 -2.14 30.22 -24.79
N GLY A 28 -3.15 29.58 -24.23
CA GLY A 28 -4.45 29.38 -24.90
C GLY A 28 -5.57 29.81 -23.95
N LYS A 29 -6.09 31.03 -24.20
CA LYS A 29 -7.29 31.63 -23.58
C LYS A 29 -8.51 31.24 -24.40
N GLY A 30 -9.53 30.71 -23.78
CA GLY A 30 -10.81 30.37 -24.41
C GLY A 30 -11.97 30.58 -23.45
N ASP A 31 -12.60 31.74 -23.56
CA ASP A 31 -13.89 32.08 -22.95
C ASP A 31 -15.03 31.36 -23.68
N GLY A 32 -16.04 30.94 -22.95
CA GLY A 32 -17.29 30.41 -23.52
C GLY A 32 -18.32 30.10 -22.47
N GLY A 33 -19.09 31.11 -22.07
CA GLY A 33 -20.22 30.97 -21.17
C GLY A 33 -21.42 30.30 -21.84
N SER A 34 -22.26 29.64 -21.06
CA SER A 34 -23.71 29.58 -21.33
C SER A 34 -24.47 29.31 -20.03
N SER A 35 -25.38 30.22 -19.76
CA SER A 35 -26.37 30.19 -18.69
C SER A 35 -27.44 29.13 -18.97
N GLY A 36 -27.88 28.45 -17.93
CA GLY A 36 -29.05 27.59 -17.90
C GLY A 36 -29.64 27.53 -16.51
N THR A 37 -30.56 28.44 -16.24
CA THR A 37 -31.40 28.50 -15.03
C THR A 37 -32.45 27.39 -15.09
N SER A 38 -32.60 26.60 -14.01
CA SER A 38 -33.87 26.01 -13.61
C SER A 38 -33.88 25.67 -12.13
N THR A 39 -34.78 26.32 -11.47
CA THR A 39 -35.21 26.22 -10.08
C THR A 39 -35.91 24.89 -9.81
N THR A 40 -35.65 24.26 -8.66
CA THR A 40 -36.71 23.78 -7.75
C THR A 40 -36.13 23.36 -6.41
N ALA A 41 -36.80 23.77 -5.34
CA ALA A 41 -36.45 23.66 -3.95
C ALA A 41 -36.51 22.23 -3.40
N GLY A 42 -35.62 21.94 -2.46
CA GLY A 42 -35.66 20.76 -1.57
C GLY A 42 -34.60 20.91 -0.50
N GLY A 43 -35.01 21.38 0.71
CA GLY A 43 -34.11 21.63 1.84
C GLY A 43 -33.41 20.34 2.29
N GLY A 44 -32.11 20.40 2.35
CA GLY A 44 -31.26 19.42 2.99
C GLY A 44 -30.02 20.12 3.49
N THR A 45 -29.88 20.19 4.79
CA THR A 45 -28.78 20.83 5.50
C THR A 45 -27.47 20.20 5.08
N THR A 46 -26.72 20.83 4.20
CA THR A 46 -25.36 20.39 3.85
C THR A 46 -24.39 20.96 4.86
N THR A 47 -24.01 20.13 5.84
CA THR A 47 -22.81 20.38 6.62
C THR A 47 -21.61 20.14 5.69
N SER A 48 -21.04 21.21 5.18
CA SER A 48 -19.81 21.20 4.37
C SER A 48 -18.63 20.90 5.31
N GLY A 49 -18.39 19.62 5.55
CA GLY A 49 -17.16 19.11 6.11
C GLY A 49 -16.46 18.32 5.00
N GLY A 50 -15.40 18.88 4.41
CA GLY A 50 -14.55 18.21 3.42
C GLY A 50 -13.73 17.10 4.07
N GLY A 51 -14.39 16.10 4.64
CA GLY A 51 -13.78 14.83 5.03
C GLY A 51 -13.87 13.89 3.83
N THR A 52 -12.74 13.44 3.33
CA THR A 52 -12.68 12.25 2.47
C THR A 52 -13.35 11.13 3.26
N VAL A 53 -14.60 10.79 2.92
CA VAL A 53 -15.27 9.62 3.50
C VAL A 53 -14.36 8.42 3.26
N ALA A 54 -13.78 7.87 4.34
CA ALA A 54 -12.97 6.68 4.24
C ALA A 54 -13.82 5.59 3.59
N ALA A 55 -13.28 4.97 2.54
CA ALA A 55 -13.96 3.88 1.87
C ALA A 55 -14.29 2.77 2.89
N THR A 56 -15.58 2.45 3.06
CA THR A 56 -16.03 1.47 4.03
C THR A 56 -16.12 0.10 3.37
N SER A 57 -15.44 -0.89 3.95
CA SER A 57 -15.44 -2.28 3.49
C SER A 57 -16.20 -3.16 4.46
N ALA A 58 -16.99 -4.10 3.94
CA ALA A 58 -17.67 -5.10 4.76
C ALA A 58 -16.69 -6.02 5.50
N TYR A 59 -15.50 -6.24 4.94
CA TYR A 59 -14.45 -7.06 5.57
C TYR A 59 -13.63 -6.28 6.59
N ASP A 60 -13.67 -4.95 6.57
CA ASP A 60 -12.85 -4.10 7.45
C ASP A 60 -13.63 -3.57 8.67
N ALA A 61 -14.77 -4.17 8.97
CA ALA A 61 -15.53 -3.91 10.19
C ALA A 61 -15.00 -4.76 11.35
N GLY A 62 -14.73 -4.12 12.51
CA GLY A 62 -14.23 -4.82 13.71
C GLY A 62 -12.84 -4.37 14.15
N PRO A 63 -12.22 -5.10 15.08
CA PRO A 63 -10.92 -4.74 15.63
C PRO A 63 -9.82 -4.80 14.56
N ARG A 64 -8.83 -3.92 14.69
CA ARG A 64 -7.65 -3.95 13.82
C ARG A 64 -6.85 -5.23 14.08
N ALA A 65 -6.12 -5.71 13.07
CA ALA A 65 -5.33 -6.93 13.22
C ALA A 65 -4.30 -6.82 14.37
N ALA A 66 -3.74 -5.62 14.59
CA ALA A 66 -2.81 -5.35 15.69
C ALA A 66 -3.43 -5.42 17.09
N GLU A 67 -4.77 -5.30 17.21
CA GLU A 67 -5.47 -5.38 18.50
C GLU A 67 -5.63 -6.83 19.01
N THR A 68 -5.32 -7.82 18.18
CA THR A 68 -5.32 -9.22 18.58
C THR A 68 -3.91 -9.71 18.91
N PRO A 69 -3.73 -10.62 19.89
CA PRO A 69 -2.41 -11.16 20.24
C PRO A 69 -1.71 -11.77 19.01
N ILE A 70 -0.38 -11.66 18.98
CA ILE A 70 0.44 -12.28 17.91
C ILE A 70 0.59 -13.77 18.22
N ASP A 71 0.26 -14.63 17.25
CA ASP A 71 0.61 -16.05 17.33
C ASP A 71 2.05 -16.26 16.87
N ALA A 72 2.96 -16.28 17.85
CA ALA A 72 4.39 -16.44 17.61
C ALA A 72 4.75 -17.76 16.90
N SER A 73 3.91 -18.78 16.99
CA SER A 73 4.14 -20.06 16.31
C SER A 73 4.02 -19.94 14.79
N LEU A 74 3.22 -18.99 14.29
CA LEU A 74 2.98 -18.75 12.88
C LEU A 74 3.92 -17.71 12.24
N VAL A 75 4.61 -16.89 13.05
CA VAL A 75 5.44 -15.78 12.54
C VAL A 75 6.53 -16.25 11.58
N LYS A 76 7.30 -17.27 11.96
CA LYS A 76 8.37 -17.82 11.10
C LYS A 76 7.85 -18.43 9.81
N GLN A 77 6.72 -19.11 9.87
CA GLN A 77 6.06 -19.66 8.69
C GLN A 77 5.59 -18.52 7.77
N GLY A 78 4.99 -17.49 8.33
CA GLY A 78 4.55 -16.31 7.60
C GLY A 78 5.69 -15.59 6.91
N GLU A 79 6.83 -15.41 7.58
CA GLU A 79 8.05 -14.83 7.00
C GLU A 79 8.56 -15.62 5.79
N ALA A 80 8.65 -16.95 5.94
CA ALA A 80 9.07 -17.83 4.87
C ALA A 80 8.11 -17.76 3.67
N LEU A 81 6.80 -17.74 3.92
CA LEU A 81 5.77 -17.60 2.88
C LEU A 81 5.83 -16.21 2.23
N PHE A 82 5.98 -15.15 3.00
CA PHE A 82 6.08 -13.78 2.47
C PHE A 82 7.24 -13.63 1.48
N SER A 83 8.36 -14.28 1.77
CA SER A 83 9.52 -14.31 0.87
C SER A 83 9.31 -15.24 -0.32
N SER A 84 8.93 -16.50 -0.09
CA SER A 84 8.85 -17.53 -1.13
C SER A 84 7.71 -17.33 -2.12
N LYS A 85 6.63 -16.68 -1.70
CA LYS A 85 5.49 -16.32 -2.55
C LYS A 85 5.66 -14.98 -3.27
N GLY A 86 6.84 -14.36 -3.18
CA GLY A 86 7.18 -13.16 -3.93
C GLY A 86 6.54 -11.86 -3.44
N CYS A 87 6.00 -11.81 -2.22
CA CYS A 87 5.39 -10.60 -1.66
C CYS A 87 6.39 -9.43 -1.58
N THR A 88 7.67 -9.74 -1.31
CA THR A 88 8.78 -8.78 -1.22
C THR A 88 9.08 -8.06 -2.55
N ALA A 89 8.66 -8.62 -3.68
CA ALA A 89 8.85 -7.98 -5.00
C ALA A 89 8.03 -6.68 -5.13
N CYS A 90 6.90 -6.60 -4.41
CA CYS A 90 5.99 -5.45 -4.50
C CYS A 90 5.80 -4.71 -3.17
N HIS A 91 6.06 -5.35 -2.03
CA HIS A 91 5.81 -4.79 -0.71
C HIS A 91 7.07 -4.68 0.14
N GLY A 92 7.13 -3.63 0.95
CA GLY A 92 8.13 -3.42 2.00
C GLY A 92 7.48 -2.99 3.31
N PHE A 93 8.27 -2.86 4.37
CA PHE A 93 7.89 -2.27 5.65
C PHE A 93 8.71 -1.00 5.84
N GLY A 94 8.03 0.15 5.97
CA GLY A 94 8.65 1.48 6.06
C GLY A 94 9.22 1.99 4.72
N ARG A 95 8.91 1.30 3.61
CA ARG A 95 9.30 1.74 2.27
C ARG A 95 8.28 1.31 1.21
N ARG A 96 8.01 2.21 0.29
CA ARG A 96 7.21 1.90 -0.91
C ARG A 96 8.09 1.17 -1.94
N VAL A 97 7.56 0.08 -2.51
CA VAL A 97 8.14 -0.59 -3.69
C VAL A 97 7.20 -0.30 -4.87
N SER A 98 6.64 -1.28 -5.54
CA SER A 98 5.60 -1.07 -6.58
C SER A 98 4.19 -1.08 -6.01
N GLY A 99 3.95 -1.85 -4.96
CA GLY A 99 2.71 -1.88 -4.20
C GLY A 99 2.73 -1.00 -2.94
N PRO A 100 1.67 -1.04 -2.13
CA PRO A 100 1.59 -0.35 -0.86
C PRO A 100 2.68 -0.75 0.12
N ASP A 101 3.17 0.22 0.88
CA ASP A 101 3.95 -0.01 2.08
C ASP A 101 3.08 -0.71 3.13
N LEU A 102 3.59 -1.80 3.70
CA LEU A 102 2.91 -2.59 4.72
C LEU A 102 3.26 -2.19 6.16
N ASP A 103 4.10 -1.16 6.35
CA ASP A 103 4.32 -0.61 7.69
C ASP A 103 3.00 -0.05 8.24
N GLY A 104 2.63 -0.47 9.46
CA GLY A 104 1.39 -0.11 10.13
C GLY A 104 0.11 -0.64 9.45
N VAL A 105 0.17 -1.57 8.48
CA VAL A 105 -1.02 -2.11 7.84
C VAL A 105 -1.96 -2.78 8.83
N THR A 106 -1.43 -3.45 9.84
CA THR A 106 -2.20 -4.15 10.88
C THR A 106 -2.92 -3.18 11.84
N MET A 107 -2.47 -1.94 11.92
CA MET A 107 -3.14 -0.85 12.63
C MET A 107 -4.30 -0.25 11.81
N ARG A 108 -4.25 -0.37 10.49
CA ARG A 108 -5.22 0.23 9.57
C ARG A 108 -6.31 -0.73 9.12
N ARG A 109 -6.05 -2.05 9.17
CA ARG A 109 -6.93 -3.08 8.62
C ARG A 109 -7.25 -4.17 9.63
N THR A 110 -8.42 -4.79 9.47
CA THR A 110 -8.76 -6.00 10.19
C THR A 110 -8.03 -7.21 9.62
N ALA A 111 -7.84 -8.26 10.42
CA ALA A 111 -7.29 -9.52 9.92
C ALA A 111 -8.18 -10.13 8.82
N ALA A 112 -9.50 -9.99 8.91
CA ALA A 112 -10.44 -10.47 7.91
C ALA A 112 -10.25 -9.77 6.56
N TRP A 113 -10.08 -8.45 6.54
CA TRP A 113 -9.82 -7.71 5.30
C TRP A 113 -8.49 -8.13 4.69
N MET A 114 -7.44 -8.26 5.51
CA MET A 114 -6.11 -8.67 5.06
C MET A 114 -6.14 -10.09 4.47
N GLU A 115 -6.86 -11.02 5.11
CA GLU A 115 -7.03 -12.40 4.61
C GLU A 115 -7.71 -12.41 3.24
N GLN A 116 -8.81 -11.67 3.07
CA GLN A 116 -9.51 -11.57 1.78
C GLN A 116 -8.63 -10.93 0.71
N GLN A 117 -7.90 -9.86 1.03
CA GLN A 117 -6.99 -9.21 0.08
C GLN A 117 -5.84 -10.13 -0.34
N ILE A 118 -5.33 -10.99 0.55
CA ILE A 118 -4.26 -11.95 0.24
C ILE A 118 -4.79 -13.12 -0.60
N LEU A 119 -5.98 -13.65 -0.28
CA LEU A 119 -6.52 -14.83 -0.93
C LEU A 119 -7.22 -14.53 -2.27
N HIS A 120 -7.89 -13.39 -2.36
CA HIS A 120 -8.78 -13.05 -3.47
C HIS A 120 -8.57 -11.62 -3.98
N PRO A 121 -7.32 -11.21 -4.30
CA PRO A 121 -7.01 -9.82 -4.64
C PRO A 121 -7.77 -9.34 -5.88
N GLU A 122 -8.03 -10.21 -6.85
CA GLU A 122 -8.80 -9.92 -8.06
C GLU A 122 -10.29 -9.66 -7.79
N VAL A 123 -10.84 -10.31 -6.77
CA VAL A 123 -12.22 -10.07 -6.32
C VAL A 123 -12.28 -8.78 -5.52
N MET A 124 -11.35 -8.61 -4.58
CA MET A 124 -11.25 -7.41 -3.75
C MET A 124 -11.11 -6.14 -4.58
N THR A 125 -10.23 -6.15 -5.58
CA THR A 125 -10.05 -4.99 -6.48
C THR A 125 -11.34 -4.59 -7.21
N LYS A 126 -12.26 -5.54 -7.48
CA LYS A 126 -13.52 -5.26 -8.17
C LYS A 126 -14.65 -4.87 -7.21
N GLN A 127 -14.69 -5.44 -6.01
CA GLN A 127 -15.84 -5.37 -5.13
C GLN A 127 -15.60 -4.54 -3.86
N ASP A 128 -14.39 -4.53 -3.34
CA ASP A 128 -14.06 -3.83 -2.10
C ASP A 128 -13.66 -2.37 -2.38
N PRO A 129 -14.27 -1.39 -1.71
CA PRO A 129 -13.99 0.02 -1.98
C PRO A 129 -12.57 0.43 -1.59
N ILE A 130 -11.97 -0.18 -0.57
CA ILE A 130 -10.60 0.10 -0.14
C ILE A 130 -9.61 -0.46 -1.18
N ALA A 131 -9.81 -1.71 -1.60
CA ALA A 131 -8.96 -2.36 -2.60
C ALA A 131 -9.04 -1.65 -3.97
N ARG A 132 -10.23 -1.16 -4.38
CA ARG A 132 -10.39 -0.33 -5.57
C ARG A 132 -9.63 0.99 -5.48
N GLN A 133 -9.66 1.64 -4.32
CA GLN A 133 -8.91 2.87 -4.10
C GLN A 133 -7.40 2.62 -4.18
N LEU A 134 -6.92 1.52 -3.59
CA LEU A 134 -5.52 1.12 -3.71
C LEU A 134 -5.14 0.82 -5.16
N PHE A 135 -5.98 0.11 -5.90
CA PHE A 135 -5.75 -0.13 -7.34
C PHE A 135 -5.67 1.18 -8.13
N ALA A 136 -6.57 2.12 -7.88
CA ALA A 136 -6.52 3.44 -8.52
C ALA A 136 -5.23 4.21 -8.19
N GLN A 137 -4.74 4.10 -6.95
CA GLN A 137 -3.53 4.78 -6.48
C GLN A 137 -2.24 4.19 -7.04
N TYR A 138 -2.17 2.86 -7.15
CA TYR A 138 -0.94 2.15 -7.53
C TYR A 138 -0.94 1.70 -8.99
N SER A 139 -2.09 1.67 -9.66
CA SER A 139 -2.30 1.17 -11.03
C SER A 139 -1.72 -0.24 -11.24
N LEU A 140 -1.68 -1.02 -10.17
CA LEU A 140 -1.10 -2.36 -10.15
C LEU A 140 -2.06 -3.31 -9.42
N GLN A 141 -2.44 -4.38 -10.12
CA GLN A 141 -3.23 -5.48 -9.54
C GLN A 141 -2.30 -6.41 -8.76
N MET A 142 -2.60 -6.63 -7.47
CA MET A 142 -1.94 -7.68 -6.70
C MET A 142 -2.27 -9.04 -7.33
N PRO A 143 -1.27 -9.85 -7.71
CA PRO A 143 -1.53 -11.18 -8.26
C PRO A 143 -2.01 -12.14 -7.17
N ASN A 144 -2.88 -13.08 -7.55
CA ASN A 144 -3.26 -14.18 -6.67
C ASN A 144 -2.10 -15.18 -6.57
N GLN A 145 -1.59 -15.41 -5.37
CA GLN A 145 -0.45 -16.28 -5.09
C GLN A 145 -0.84 -17.74 -4.83
N GLY A 146 -2.12 -18.09 -4.96
CA GLY A 146 -2.62 -19.43 -4.71
C GLY A 146 -2.43 -19.92 -3.28
N LEU A 147 -2.52 -19.01 -2.31
CA LEU A 147 -2.37 -19.31 -0.89
C LEU A 147 -3.62 -19.97 -0.31
N LYS A 148 -3.42 -20.82 0.69
CA LYS A 148 -4.49 -21.38 1.51
C LYS A 148 -4.81 -20.44 2.69
N PRO A 149 -6.03 -20.52 3.29
CA PRO A 149 -6.37 -19.67 4.43
C PRO A 149 -5.39 -19.74 5.61
N ALA A 150 -4.86 -20.93 5.92
CA ALA A 150 -3.86 -21.09 6.98
C ALA A 150 -2.52 -20.37 6.63
N GLU A 151 -2.12 -20.36 5.36
CA GLU A 151 -0.92 -19.67 4.89
C GLU A 151 -1.11 -18.14 4.93
N ALA A 152 -2.29 -17.64 4.54
CA ALA A 152 -2.63 -16.23 4.64
C ALA A 152 -2.61 -15.75 6.11
N ARG A 153 -3.16 -16.54 7.04
CA ARG A 153 -3.07 -16.24 8.48
C ARG A 153 -1.64 -16.17 8.98
N ALA A 154 -0.79 -17.11 8.59
CA ALA A 154 0.63 -17.07 8.96
C ALA A 154 1.31 -15.78 8.46
N ILE A 155 1.02 -15.36 7.22
CA ILE A 155 1.52 -14.10 6.66
C ILE A 155 0.99 -12.90 7.47
N ILE A 156 -0.26 -12.90 7.92
CA ILE A 156 -0.82 -11.83 8.76
C ILE A 156 -0.10 -11.76 10.11
N GLU A 157 0.18 -12.90 10.75
CA GLU A 157 0.92 -12.93 12.00
C GLU A 157 2.36 -12.41 11.84
N PHE A 158 3.03 -12.74 10.75
CA PHE A 158 4.32 -12.12 10.40
C PHE A 158 4.20 -10.59 10.21
N GLN A 159 3.17 -10.09 9.54
CA GLN A 159 2.95 -8.65 9.36
C GLN A 159 2.66 -7.95 10.69
N LYS A 160 1.90 -8.58 11.61
CA LYS A 160 1.69 -8.06 12.98
C LYS A 160 3.02 -7.93 13.71
N HIS A 161 3.85 -8.97 13.67
CA HIS A 161 5.17 -8.96 14.28
C HIS A 161 6.06 -7.86 13.70
N LYS A 162 6.13 -7.73 12.38
CA LYS A 162 6.93 -6.66 11.71
C LYS A 162 6.43 -5.26 12.06
N ASN A 163 5.11 -5.05 12.11
CA ASN A 163 4.57 -3.74 12.46
C ASN A 163 4.80 -3.39 13.94
N HIS A 164 4.85 -4.38 14.83
CA HIS A 164 5.23 -4.17 16.22
C HIS A 164 6.71 -3.77 16.34
N GLU A 165 7.62 -4.51 15.68
CA GLU A 165 9.06 -4.17 15.66
C GLU A 165 9.32 -2.75 15.11
N THR A 166 8.63 -2.36 14.02
CA THR A 166 8.81 -1.03 13.44
C THR A 166 8.23 0.09 14.30
N ALA A 167 7.20 -0.19 15.11
CA ALA A 167 6.66 0.77 16.06
C ALA A 167 7.64 1.01 17.22
N GLU A 168 8.20 -0.05 17.80
CA GLU A 168 9.19 0.05 18.88
C GLU A 168 10.47 0.79 18.47
N GLN A 169 10.88 0.71 17.20
CA GLN A 169 12.06 1.42 16.68
C GLN A 169 11.84 2.92 16.46
N LYS A 170 10.61 3.41 16.53
CA LYS A 170 10.24 4.83 16.32
C LYS A 170 10.04 5.60 17.63
N GLU A 171 10.06 4.90 18.78
CA GLU A 171 9.96 5.50 20.12
C GLU A 171 11.33 5.88 20.68
#